data_e7737b222958fc4a99fb1243eb930dc9
#
_entry.id   e7737b222958fc4a99fb1243eb930dc9
#
_cell.length_a   1.000
_cell.length_b   1.000
_cell.length_c   1.000
_cell.angle_alpha   90.00
_cell.angle_beta   90.00
_cell.angle_gamma   90.00
#
_symmetry.space_group_name_H-M   'P 1'
#
loop_
_entity.id
_entity.type
_entity.pdbx_description
1 polymer ?
#
loop_
_entity_poly.entity_id
_entity_poly.type
_entity_poly.pdbx_seq_one_letter_code
_entity_poly.pdbx_strand_id
1 'polypeptide(L)'
;MNKLITYGGALASDIISTFMPGASTLSKFADDYAEKKRREALDIFISEVSQGYHGRIDFDEHDIDPLIGIVHRFWKAVEDGAARENLRLLAQVIAGLKKNKELEDADQFRKWAGILEQLTRDELLVLGKSLRIRRDITNAGTDVANDFWQRLEPSLEAAGYSKREIGALCASVSRTGLLIPLSGFGALTYMDTPWLEKLGKLADLENLSQR
;
A
#
# COMPACT_ATOMS: atom_id res chain seq x y z
N MET A 1 11.65 23.48 -23.10
CA MET A 1 11.39 22.09 -22.67
C MET A 1 11.80 21.83 -21.21
N ASN A 2 11.86 22.86 -20.33
CA ASN A 2 12.38 22.73 -18.95
C ASN A 2 11.48 23.31 -17.83
N LYS A 3 10.22 23.69 -18.13
CA LYS A 3 9.34 24.28 -17.10
C LYS A 3 8.52 23.24 -16.32
N LEU A 4 8.21 22.07 -16.89
CA LEU A 4 7.39 21.03 -16.23
C LEU A 4 8.14 20.27 -15.13
N ILE A 5 9.45 20.10 -15.28
CA ILE A 5 10.29 19.45 -14.24
C ILE A 5 10.42 20.35 -13.01
N THR A 6 10.39 21.68 -13.20
CA THR A 6 10.49 22.67 -12.12
C THR A 6 9.21 22.71 -11.27
N TYR A 7 8.03 22.48 -11.85
CA TYR A 7 6.76 22.53 -11.09
C TYR A 7 6.56 21.29 -10.20
N GLY A 8 6.84 20.10 -10.66
CA GLY A 8 6.74 18.89 -9.83
C GLY A 8 7.72 18.89 -8.65
N GLY A 9 8.95 19.39 -8.88
CA GLY A 9 9.96 19.57 -7.82
C GLY A 9 9.66 20.74 -6.88
N ALA A 10 9.09 21.83 -7.38
CA ALA A 10 8.74 23.00 -6.57
C ALA A 10 7.52 22.72 -5.66
N LEU A 11 6.48 22.08 -6.18
CA LEU A 11 5.31 21.69 -5.37
C LEU A 11 5.69 20.70 -4.27
N ALA A 12 6.54 19.70 -4.55
CA ALA A 12 7.05 18.80 -3.55
C ALA A 12 7.92 19.57 -2.51
N SER A 13 8.75 20.52 -2.94
CA SER A 13 9.57 21.36 -2.08
C SER A 13 8.74 22.30 -1.21
N ASP A 14 7.70 22.92 -1.75
CA ASP A 14 6.83 23.85 -1.03
C ASP A 14 5.94 23.14 -0.02
N ILE A 15 5.44 21.94 -0.35
CA ILE A 15 4.73 21.07 0.59
C ILE A 15 5.67 20.64 1.73
N ILE A 16 6.93 20.30 1.43
CA ILE A 16 7.93 19.89 2.42
C ILE A 16 8.32 21.06 3.33
N SER A 17 8.49 22.27 2.81
CA SER A 17 8.88 23.45 3.61
C SER A 17 7.83 23.86 4.64
N THR A 18 6.56 23.57 4.37
CA THR A 18 5.43 23.87 5.27
C THR A 18 5.40 22.96 6.51
N PHE A 19 6.08 21.79 6.47
CA PHE A 19 6.07 20.78 7.52
C PHE A 19 7.39 20.65 8.30
N MET A 20 8.34 21.59 8.19
CA MET A 20 9.55 21.60 9.00
C MET A 20 9.49 22.66 10.12
N PRO A 21 8.91 22.41 11.30
CA PRO A 21 9.08 23.27 12.45
C PRO A 21 10.44 23.01 13.11
N GLY A 22 11.09 24.10 13.52
CA GLY A 22 12.44 24.15 14.03
C GLY A 22 12.74 23.31 15.28
N ALA A 23 13.94 22.81 15.32
CA ALA A 23 14.53 21.89 16.29
C ALA A 23 14.83 22.54 17.64
N SER A 24 14.58 21.83 18.72
CA SER A 24 15.15 22.06 20.05
C SER A 24 16.05 20.89 20.49
N THR A 25 17.06 21.22 21.24
CA THR A 25 18.36 20.64 21.51
C THR A 25 18.44 19.26 22.20
N LEU A 26 17.48 18.38 22.14
CA LEU A 26 17.56 17.10 22.82
C LEU A 26 17.86 15.90 21.92
N SER A 27 18.18 16.10 20.68
CA SER A 27 18.68 14.96 19.94
C SER A 27 19.13 15.28 18.50
N LYS A 28 20.31 15.79 18.33
CA LYS A 28 20.94 15.76 17.00
C LYS A 28 20.78 14.39 16.33
N PHE A 29 20.90 13.31 17.11
CA PHE A 29 20.74 11.94 16.60
C PHE A 29 19.30 11.58 16.24
N ALA A 30 18.30 12.02 17.03
CA ALA A 30 16.91 11.76 16.72
C ALA A 30 16.45 12.63 15.55
N ASP A 31 16.92 13.89 15.48
CA ASP A 31 16.64 14.80 14.39
C ASP A 31 17.28 14.30 13.09
N ASP A 32 18.55 13.88 13.12
CA ASP A 32 19.26 13.31 11.97
C ASP A 32 18.59 12.02 11.48
N TYR A 33 18.12 11.16 12.42
CA TYR A 33 17.40 9.95 12.07
C TYR A 33 16.03 10.25 11.45
N ALA A 34 15.26 11.15 12.04
CA ALA A 34 13.96 11.57 11.53
C ALA A 34 14.10 12.21 10.13
N GLU A 35 15.11 13.08 9.95
CA GLU A 35 15.38 13.71 8.66
C GLU A 35 15.78 12.67 7.60
N LYS A 36 16.62 11.69 7.96
CA LYS A 36 16.96 10.57 7.07
C LYS A 36 15.72 9.78 6.64
N LYS A 37 14.83 9.47 7.59
CA LYS A 37 13.58 8.76 7.30
C LYS A 37 12.64 9.56 6.39
N ARG A 38 12.54 10.87 6.63
CA ARG A 38 11.76 11.77 5.78
C ARG A 38 12.31 11.83 4.35
N ARG A 39 13.62 11.92 4.18
CA ARG A 39 14.26 11.89 2.85
C ARG A 39 14.01 10.56 2.14
N GLU A 40 14.18 9.44 2.83
CA GLU A 40 13.90 8.12 2.27
C GLU A 40 12.44 7.98 1.80
N ALA A 41 11.48 8.45 2.60
CA ALA A 41 10.07 8.44 2.26
C ALA A 41 9.74 9.34 1.07
N LEU A 42 10.39 10.49 0.98
CA LEU A 42 10.27 11.40 -0.17
C LEU A 42 10.80 10.75 -1.45
N ASP A 43 11.95 10.11 -1.38
CA ASP A 43 12.54 9.41 -2.53
C ASP A 43 11.63 8.28 -3.01
N ILE A 44 11.01 7.54 -2.08
CA ILE A 44 9.99 6.52 -2.38
C ILE A 44 8.81 7.17 -3.12
N PHE A 45 8.25 8.25 -2.57
CA PHE A 45 7.10 8.93 -3.15
C PHE A 45 7.40 9.45 -4.57
N ILE A 46 8.50 10.19 -4.72
CA ILE A 46 8.94 10.72 -6.02
C ILE A 46 9.19 9.60 -7.03
N SER A 47 9.82 8.51 -6.61
CA SER A 47 10.07 7.36 -7.46
C SER A 47 8.76 6.74 -7.96
N GLU A 48 7.79 6.55 -7.08
CA GLU A 48 6.51 5.93 -7.45
C GLU A 48 5.66 6.82 -8.35
N VAL A 49 5.63 8.14 -8.14
CA VAL A 49 4.86 9.06 -9.00
C VAL A 49 5.55 9.36 -10.34
N SER A 50 6.87 9.21 -10.44
CA SER A 50 7.62 9.50 -11.66
C SER A 50 7.80 8.29 -12.59
N GLN A 51 8.00 7.09 -12.02
CA GLN A 51 8.34 5.87 -12.78
C GLN A 51 7.79 4.59 -12.14
N GLY A 52 6.88 4.70 -11.15
CA GLY A 52 6.39 3.56 -10.39
C GLY A 52 5.34 2.72 -11.13
N TYR A 53 4.58 1.97 -10.35
CA TYR A 53 3.59 1.00 -10.83
C TYR A 53 2.56 1.57 -11.82
N HIS A 54 2.17 2.82 -11.64
CA HIS A 54 1.19 3.50 -12.51
C HIS A 54 1.83 4.24 -13.69
N GLY A 55 3.17 4.23 -13.80
CA GLY A 55 3.91 5.08 -14.70
C GLY A 55 3.99 6.52 -14.18
N ARG A 56 4.33 7.47 -15.06
CA ARG A 56 4.42 8.87 -14.69
C ARG A 56 3.05 9.46 -14.37
N ILE A 57 2.93 10.08 -13.22
CA ILE A 57 1.75 10.81 -12.77
C ILE A 57 2.10 12.29 -12.71
N ASP A 58 1.32 13.11 -13.41
CA ASP A 58 1.43 14.56 -13.36
C ASP A 58 0.29 15.11 -12.49
N PHE A 59 0.65 15.89 -11.46
CA PHE A 59 -0.29 16.59 -10.61
C PHE A 59 -0.48 18.02 -11.12
N ASP A 60 -1.69 18.56 -10.97
CA ASP A 60 -2.05 19.91 -11.37
C ASP A 60 -2.55 20.75 -10.18
N GLU A 61 -2.93 22.01 -10.43
CA GLU A 61 -3.34 22.94 -9.37
C GLU A 61 -4.61 22.48 -8.63
N HIS A 62 -5.49 21.71 -9.29
CA HIS A 62 -6.73 21.20 -8.67
C HIS A 62 -6.46 20.05 -7.70
N ASP A 63 -5.29 19.41 -7.81
CA ASP A 63 -4.90 18.32 -6.92
C ASP A 63 -4.35 18.82 -5.57
N ILE A 64 -4.02 20.11 -5.44
CA ILE A 64 -3.31 20.65 -4.27
C ILE A 64 -4.12 20.41 -2.99
N ASP A 65 -5.39 20.79 -2.97
CA ASP A 65 -6.23 20.69 -1.78
C ASP A 65 -6.40 19.24 -1.30
N PRO A 66 -6.80 18.27 -2.17
CA PRO A 66 -6.86 16.86 -1.75
C PRO A 66 -5.49 16.28 -1.37
N LEU A 67 -4.40 16.70 -2.06
CA LEU A 67 -3.07 16.22 -1.78
C LEU A 67 -2.54 16.65 -0.40
N ILE A 68 -2.88 17.84 0.09
CA ILE A 68 -2.43 18.30 1.41
C ILE A 68 -2.80 17.29 2.50
N GLY A 69 -4.07 16.88 2.57
CA GLY A 69 -4.53 15.90 3.56
C GLY A 69 -3.90 14.51 3.38
N ILE A 70 -3.74 14.09 2.13
CA ILE A 70 -3.15 12.81 1.76
C ILE A 70 -1.67 12.76 2.13
N VAL A 71 -0.91 13.80 1.79
CA VAL A 71 0.53 13.92 2.08
C VAL A 71 0.76 14.04 3.59
N HIS A 72 -0.06 14.79 4.31
CA HIS A 72 0.01 14.84 5.78
C HIS A 72 -0.12 13.44 6.38
N ARG A 73 -1.06 12.63 5.92
CA ARG A 73 -1.23 11.26 6.42
C ARG A 73 -0.07 10.35 6.03
N PHE A 74 0.47 10.48 4.83
CA PHE A 74 1.67 9.76 4.41
C PHE A 74 2.86 10.08 5.33
N TRP A 75 3.08 11.36 5.67
CA TRP A 75 4.12 11.77 6.60
C TRP A 75 3.90 11.23 8.00
N LYS A 76 2.66 11.21 8.46
CA LYS A 76 2.33 10.60 9.75
C LYS A 76 2.70 9.12 9.78
N ALA A 77 2.42 8.36 8.73
CA ALA A 77 2.85 6.97 8.63
C ALA A 77 4.39 6.82 8.72
N VAL A 78 5.15 7.77 8.13
CA VAL A 78 6.61 7.80 8.26
C VAL A 78 7.03 8.03 9.71
N GLU A 79 6.41 8.99 10.41
CA GLU A 79 6.70 9.31 11.81
C GLU A 79 6.32 8.16 12.75
N ASP A 80 5.22 7.47 12.48
CA ASP A 80 4.77 6.29 13.21
C ASP A 80 5.63 5.03 12.91
N GLY A 81 6.62 5.16 12.03
CA GLY A 81 7.59 4.10 11.74
C GLY A 81 7.12 3.04 10.75
N ALA A 82 6.18 3.36 9.87
CA ALA A 82 5.73 2.44 8.84
C ALA A 82 6.90 1.84 8.05
N ALA A 83 6.80 0.56 7.71
CA ALA A 83 7.81 -0.13 6.94
C ALA A 83 7.93 0.48 5.52
N ARG A 84 9.13 0.37 4.95
CA ARG A 84 9.42 0.92 3.61
C ARG A 84 8.46 0.39 2.54
N GLU A 85 8.12 -0.88 2.64
CA GLU A 85 7.16 -1.55 1.75
C GLU A 85 5.77 -0.91 1.85
N ASN A 86 5.31 -0.63 3.06
CA ASN A 86 4.01 0.00 3.29
C ASN A 86 3.99 1.44 2.74
N LEU A 87 5.08 2.21 2.93
CA LEU A 87 5.22 3.55 2.37
C LEU A 87 5.19 3.54 0.84
N ARG A 88 5.83 2.54 0.22
CA ARG A 88 5.77 2.35 -1.23
C ARG A 88 4.35 2.09 -1.71
N LEU A 89 3.62 1.19 -1.05
CA LEU A 89 2.23 0.91 -1.38
C LEU A 89 1.33 2.13 -1.21
N LEU A 90 1.54 2.92 -0.15
CA LEU A 90 0.81 4.18 0.05
C LEU A 90 1.05 5.16 -1.09
N ALA A 91 2.30 5.33 -1.52
CA ALA A 91 2.65 6.19 -2.66
C ALA A 91 1.99 5.70 -3.96
N GLN A 92 1.94 4.37 -4.18
CA GLN A 92 1.25 3.77 -5.32
C GLN A 92 -0.25 4.00 -5.27
N VAL A 93 -0.88 3.90 -4.09
CA VAL A 93 -2.31 4.21 -3.93
C VAL A 93 -2.59 5.67 -4.29
N ILE A 94 -1.76 6.62 -3.84
CA ILE A 94 -1.91 8.03 -4.21
C ILE A 94 -1.83 8.21 -5.74
N ALA A 95 -0.82 7.62 -6.37
CA ALA A 95 -0.65 7.65 -7.81
C ALA A 95 -1.84 7.02 -8.56
N GLY A 96 -2.34 5.88 -8.07
CA GLY A 96 -3.49 5.17 -8.62
C GLY A 96 -4.79 5.96 -8.51
N LEU A 97 -5.04 6.60 -7.36
CA LEU A 97 -6.22 7.45 -7.17
C LEU A 97 -6.19 8.66 -8.12
N LYS A 98 -5.02 9.31 -8.30
CA LYS A 98 -4.91 10.39 -9.29
C LYS A 98 -5.18 9.88 -10.70
N LYS A 99 -4.58 8.76 -11.09
CA LYS A 99 -4.78 8.16 -12.42
C LYS A 99 -6.24 7.83 -12.69
N ASN A 100 -6.96 7.38 -11.69
CA ASN A 100 -8.38 7.02 -11.78
C ASN A 100 -9.31 8.22 -11.63
N LYS A 101 -8.80 9.44 -11.39
CA LYS A 101 -9.58 10.64 -11.08
C LYS A 101 -10.43 10.50 -9.79
N GLU A 102 -9.92 9.75 -8.84
CA GLU A 102 -10.54 9.49 -7.53
C GLU A 102 -9.78 10.22 -6.40
N LEU A 103 -8.85 11.13 -6.70
CA LEU A 103 -8.00 11.81 -5.71
C LEU A 103 -8.80 12.73 -4.79
N GLU A 104 -9.90 13.32 -5.27
CA GLU A 104 -10.78 14.19 -4.49
C GLU A 104 -11.51 13.45 -3.36
N ASP A 105 -11.62 12.12 -3.45
CA ASP A 105 -12.22 11.28 -2.41
C ASP A 105 -11.18 10.96 -1.31
N ALA A 106 -11.01 11.92 -0.39
CA ALA A 106 -10.11 11.77 0.76
C ALA A 106 -10.45 10.55 1.64
N ASP A 107 -11.70 10.11 1.65
CA ASP A 107 -12.13 8.94 2.42
C ASP A 107 -11.61 7.64 1.81
N GLN A 108 -11.49 7.57 0.50
CA GLN A 108 -10.85 6.42 -0.17
C GLN A 108 -9.38 6.29 0.23
N PHE A 109 -8.62 7.39 0.16
CA PHE A 109 -7.23 7.34 0.60
C PHE A 109 -7.12 6.97 2.08
N ARG A 110 -7.94 7.59 2.94
CA ARG A 110 -7.97 7.29 4.39
C ARG A 110 -8.22 5.81 4.66
N LYS A 111 -9.16 5.20 3.93
CA LYS A 111 -9.44 3.77 4.03
C LYS A 111 -8.22 2.92 3.71
N TRP A 112 -7.59 3.16 2.55
CA TRP A 112 -6.45 2.34 2.12
C TRP A 112 -5.22 2.59 2.99
N ALA A 113 -4.97 3.84 3.39
CA ALA A 113 -3.89 4.17 4.31
C ALA A 113 -4.07 3.44 5.65
N GLY A 114 -5.26 3.50 6.25
CA GLY A 114 -5.54 2.81 7.51
C GLY A 114 -5.37 1.30 7.45
N ILE A 115 -5.58 0.69 6.28
CA ILE A 115 -5.31 -0.74 6.07
C ILE A 115 -3.79 -0.97 5.91
N LEU A 116 -3.15 -0.26 4.98
CA LEU A 116 -1.76 -0.53 4.61
C LEU A 116 -0.75 -0.22 5.73
N GLU A 117 -1.00 0.82 6.53
CA GLU A 117 -0.14 1.20 7.66
C GLU A 117 0.01 0.09 8.72
N GLN A 118 -1.01 -0.76 8.85
CA GLN A 118 -1.10 -1.79 9.88
C GLN A 118 -0.67 -3.18 9.40
N LEU A 119 -0.41 -3.36 8.11
CA LEU A 119 -0.06 -4.67 7.57
C LEU A 119 1.40 -5.01 7.88
N THR A 120 1.60 -6.21 8.39
CA THR A 120 2.92 -6.81 8.54
C THR A 120 3.41 -7.36 7.20
N ARG A 121 4.71 -7.66 7.13
CA ARG A 121 5.30 -8.24 5.93
C ARG A 121 4.66 -9.58 5.54
N ASP A 122 4.36 -10.42 6.53
CA ASP A 122 3.72 -11.72 6.30
C ASP A 122 2.29 -11.56 5.80
N GLU A 123 1.54 -10.57 6.32
CA GLU A 123 0.21 -10.24 5.82
C GLU A 123 0.25 -9.71 4.38
N LEU A 124 1.24 -8.88 4.04
CA LEU A 124 1.46 -8.43 2.67
C LEU A 124 1.78 -9.59 1.72
N LEU A 125 2.55 -10.58 2.18
CA LEU A 125 2.83 -11.80 1.42
C LEU A 125 1.53 -12.60 1.17
N VAL A 126 0.68 -12.78 2.19
CA VAL A 126 -0.63 -13.44 2.02
C VAL A 126 -1.46 -12.72 0.97
N LEU A 127 -1.56 -11.39 1.05
CA LEU A 127 -2.34 -10.59 0.10
C LEU A 127 -1.79 -10.64 -1.33
N GLY A 128 -0.47 -10.56 -1.49
CA GLY A 128 0.18 -10.67 -2.80
C GLY A 128 -0.06 -12.03 -3.47
N LYS A 129 0.05 -13.13 -2.68
CA LYS A 129 -0.30 -14.47 -3.17
C LYS A 129 -1.78 -14.60 -3.50
N SER A 130 -2.66 -14.03 -2.67
CA SER A 130 -4.10 -14.03 -2.89
C SER A 130 -4.49 -13.35 -4.20
N LEU A 131 -3.90 -12.17 -4.49
CA LEU A 131 -4.12 -11.45 -5.74
C LEU A 131 -3.67 -12.25 -6.96
N ARG A 132 -2.48 -12.85 -6.90
CA ARG A 132 -1.96 -13.68 -7.98
C ARG A 132 -2.89 -14.85 -8.26
N ILE A 133 -3.30 -15.58 -7.22
CA ILE A 133 -4.21 -16.74 -7.35
C ILE A 133 -5.53 -16.28 -7.93
N ARG A 134 -6.11 -15.18 -7.44
CA ARG A 134 -7.35 -14.61 -7.99
C ARG A 134 -7.23 -14.33 -9.48
N ARG A 135 -6.15 -13.69 -9.90
CA ARG A 135 -5.90 -13.41 -11.32
C ARG A 135 -5.77 -14.68 -12.15
N ASP A 136 -5.04 -15.67 -11.65
CA ASP A 136 -4.82 -16.92 -12.35
C ASP A 136 -6.13 -17.73 -12.52
N ILE A 137 -7.00 -17.75 -11.49
CA ILE A 137 -8.32 -18.36 -11.55
C ILE A 137 -9.21 -17.62 -12.56
N THR A 138 -9.23 -16.29 -12.52
CA THR A 138 -10.01 -15.47 -13.44
C THR A 138 -9.59 -15.69 -14.89
N ASN A 139 -8.28 -15.75 -15.15
CA ASN A 139 -7.73 -15.99 -16.48
C ASN A 139 -8.03 -17.42 -16.99
N ALA A 140 -8.09 -18.39 -16.08
CA ALA A 140 -8.45 -19.78 -16.41
C ALA A 140 -9.96 -19.98 -16.61
N GLY A 141 -10.79 -19.01 -16.23
CA GLY A 141 -12.25 -19.12 -16.30
C GLY A 141 -12.83 -20.17 -15.33
N THR A 142 -12.10 -20.50 -14.25
CA THR A 142 -12.54 -21.48 -13.24
C THR A 142 -13.29 -20.79 -12.10
N ASP A 143 -13.99 -21.58 -11.27
CA ASP A 143 -14.80 -21.07 -10.17
C ASP A 143 -13.90 -20.61 -9.00
N VAL A 144 -13.90 -19.31 -8.74
CA VAL A 144 -13.10 -18.70 -7.68
C VAL A 144 -13.48 -19.25 -6.30
N ALA A 145 -14.77 -19.46 -6.05
CA ALA A 145 -15.24 -19.87 -4.73
C ALA A 145 -14.68 -21.26 -4.33
N ASN A 146 -14.52 -22.14 -5.30
CA ASN A 146 -14.01 -23.49 -5.06
C ASN A 146 -12.49 -23.57 -5.09
N ASP A 147 -11.84 -22.83 -5.99
CA ASP A 147 -10.41 -23.00 -6.27
C ASP A 147 -9.50 -22.11 -5.41
N PHE A 148 -10.01 -20.99 -4.89
CA PHE A 148 -9.16 -19.99 -4.25
C PHE A 148 -8.38 -20.53 -3.03
N TRP A 149 -9.10 -21.10 -2.05
CA TRP A 149 -8.47 -21.65 -0.84
C TRP A 149 -7.59 -22.85 -1.15
N GLN A 150 -8.02 -23.73 -2.05
CA GLN A 150 -7.25 -24.90 -2.46
C GLN A 150 -5.91 -24.56 -3.10
N ARG A 151 -5.74 -23.33 -3.62
CA ARG A 151 -4.45 -22.84 -4.16
C ARG A 151 -3.70 -21.97 -3.15
N LEU A 152 -4.39 -21.21 -2.31
CA LEU A 152 -3.77 -20.29 -1.36
C LEU A 152 -3.05 -21.07 -0.25
N GLU A 153 -3.70 -22.03 0.40
CA GLU A 153 -3.12 -22.79 1.51
C GLU A 153 -1.81 -23.47 1.08
N PRO A 154 -1.75 -24.28 -0.01
CA PRO A 154 -0.49 -24.90 -0.45
C PRO A 154 0.57 -23.87 -0.88
N SER A 155 0.17 -22.74 -1.44
CA SER A 155 1.11 -21.67 -1.81
C SER A 155 1.79 -21.04 -0.60
N LEU A 156 1.08 -20.93 0.54
CA LEU A 156 1.62 -20.45 1.80
C LEU A 156 2.46 -21.53 2.50
N GLU A 157 2.05 -22.80 2.45
CA GLU A 157 2.88 -23.91 2.91
C GLU A 157 4.23 -23.96 2.18
N ALA A 158 4.21 -23.78 0.86
CA ALA A 158 5.43 -23.70 0.05
C ALA A 158 6.31 -22.49 0.39
N ALA A 159 5.74 -21.44 0.99
CA ALA A 159 6.49 -20.31 1.55
C ALA A 159 7.04 -20.55 2.96
N GLY A 160 6.81 -21.74 3.54
CA GLY A 160 7.36 -22.18 4.81
C GLY A 160 6.43 -22.03 6.03
N TYR A 161 5.17 -21.64 5.83
CA TYR A 161 4.20 -21.51 6.92
C TYR A 161 3.50 -22.84 7.23
N SER A 162 3.35 -23.15 8.50
CA SER A 162 2.50 -24.26 8.93
C SER A 162 1.01 -23.92 8.78
N LYS A 163 0.14 -24.93 8.70
CA LYS A 163 -1.32 -24.72 8.60
C LYS A 163 -1.91 -23.85 9.71
N ARG A 164 -1.35 -23.94 10.93
CA ARG A 164 -1.79 -23.10 12.05
C ARG A 164 -1.40 -21.64 11.87
N GLU A 165 -0.20 -21.38 11.37
CA GLU A 165 0.27 -20.03 11.05
C GLU A 165 -0.54 -19.43 9.88
N ILE A 166 -0.83 -20.22 8.85
CA ILE A 166 -1.67 -19.80 7.73
C ILE A 166 -3.05 -19.38 8.23
N GLY A 167 -3.68 -20.19 9.09
CA GLY A 167 -4.95 -19.84 9.71
C GLY A 167 -4.90 -18.54 10.50
N ALA A 168 -3.84 -18.36 11.31
CA ALA A 168 -3.64 -17.13 12.10
C ALA A 168 -3.40 -15.90 11.21
N LEU A 169 -2.57 -16.02 10.17
CA LEU A 169 -2.28 -14.93 9.22
C LEU A 169 -3.54 -14.52 8.44
N CYS A 170 -4.28 -15.49 7.91
CA CYS A 170 -5.53 -15.19 7.18
C CYS A 170 -6.60 -14.58 8.11
N ALA A 171 -6.70 -15.04 9.36
CA ALA A 171 -7.57 -14.42 10.37
C ALA A 171 -7.15 -12.99 10.67
N SER A 172 -5.85 -12.74 10.80
CA SER A 172 -5.30 -11.38 10.98
C SER A 172 -5.61 -10.48 9.81
N VAL A 173 -5.41 -10.92 8.57
CA VAL A 173 -5.76 -10.17 7.37
C VAL A 173 -7.25 -9.89 7.28
N SER A 174 -8.11 -10.79 7.77
CA SER A 174 -9.58 -10.64 7.69
C SER A 174 -10.10 -9.39 8.43
N ARG A 175 -9.36 -8.88 9.44
CA ARG A 175 -9.71 -7.60 10.10
C ARG A 175 -9.77 -6.42 9.14
N THR A 176 -9.07 -6.51 8.01
CA THR A 176 -9.00 -5.45 7.00
C THR A 176 -10.15 -5.50 5.99
N GLY A 177 -10.91 -6.59 5.97
CA GLY A 177 -11.93 -6.85 4.96
C GLY A 177 -11.38 -7.23 3.58
N LEU A 178 -10.07 -7.47 3.45
CA LEU A 178 -9.44 -7.90 2.18
C LEU A 178 -9.59 -9.41 1.95
N LEU A 179 -9.65 -10.19 3.04
CA LEU A 179 -10.08 -11.58 3.04
C LEU A 179 -11.28 -11.74 3.97
N ILE A 180 -12.14 -12.71 3.68
CA ILE A 180 -13.25 -13.10 4.55
C ILE A 180 -13.15 -14.59 4.92
N PRO A 181 -13.43 -14.95 6.20
CA PRO A 181 -13.52 -16.34 6.59
C PRO A 181 -14.83 -16.96 6.06
N LEU A 182 -14.74 -18.17 5.57
CA LEU A 182 -15.86 -19.01 5.20
C LEU A 182 -15.86 -20.26 6.08
N SER A 183 -16.97 -20.50 6.78
CA SER A 183 -17.14 -21.70 7.58
C SER A 183 -18.02 -22.71 6.83
N GLY A 184 -17.55 -23.94 6.72
CA GLY A 184 -18.34 -25.04 6.12
C GLY A 184 -17.81 -26.38 6.59
N PHE A 185 -18.71 -27.32 6.89
CA PHE A 185 -18.46 -28.75 7.19
C PHE A 185 -17.18 -29.05 8.00
N GLY A 186 -16.94 -28.27 9.07
CA GLY A 186 -15.83 -28.51 10.01
C GLY A 186 -14.47 -27.91 9.61
N ALA A 187 -14.39 -27.17 8.52
CA ALA A 187 -13.17 -26.44 8.12
C ALA A 187 -13.43 -24.94 8.03
N LEU A 188 -12.44 -24.15 8.45
CA LEU A 188 -12.37 -22.71 8.24
C LEU A 188 -11.50 -22.45 7.00
N THR A 189 -12.06 -21.82 6.01
CA THR A 189 -11.36 -21.41 4.79
C THR A 189 -11.43 -19.89 4.64
N TYR A 190 -10.71 -19.33 3.69
CA TYR A 190 -10.73 -17.88 3.44
C TYR A 190 -10.92 -17.62 1.95
N MET A 191 -11.56 -16.51 1.64
CA MET A 191 -11.77 -16.06 0.27
C MET A 191 -11.40 -14.57 0.16
N ASP A 192 -10.95 -14.17 -1.01
CA ASP A 192 -10.70 -12.78 -1.34
C ASP A 192 -12.01 -11.97 -1.47
N THR A 193 -11.88 -10.67 -1.39
CA THR A 193 -12.99 -9.74 -1.52
C THR A 193 -12.78 -8.78 -2.69
N PRO A 194 -13.83 -8.13 -3.21
CA PRO A 194 -13.70 -7.07 -4.19
C PRO A 194 -12.78 -5.91 -3.74
N TRP A 195 -12.59 -5.74 -2.43
CA TRP A 195 -11.69 -4.75 -1.88
C TRP A 195 -10.21 -5.12 -2.14
N LEU A 196 -9.87 -6.40 -2.05
CA LEU A 196 -8.53 -6.86 -2.39
C LEU A 196 -8.24 -6.60 -3.88
N GLU A 197 -9.18 -6.89 -4.76
CA GLU A 197 -9.04 -6.61 -6.18
C GLU A 197 -8.89 -5.11 -6.46
N LYS A 198 -9.71 -4.25 -5.79
CA LYS A 198 -9.59 -2.80 -5.91
C LYS A 198 -8.22 -2.32 -5.43
N LEU A 199 -7.73 -2.80 -4.29
CA LEU A 199 -6.41 -2.45 -3.78
C LEU A 199 -5.29 -2.91 -4.72
N GLY A 200 -5.39 -4.12 -5.31
CA GLY A 200 -4.42 -4.62 -6.28
C GLY A 200 -4.34 -3.82 -7.58
N LYS A 201 -5.41 -3.09 -7.94
CA LYS A 201 -5.38 -2.12 -9.04
C LYS A 201 -4.70 -0.81 -8.66
N LEU A 202 -4.68 -0.46 -7.37
CA LEU A 202 -4.08 0.77 -6.85
C LEU A 202 -2.62 0.58 -6.44
N ALA A 203 -2.22 -0.64 -6.04
CA ALA A 203 -0.90 -0.90 -5.51
C ALA A 203 -0.41 -2.31 -5.87
N ASP A 204 0.90 -2.44 -6.15
CA ASP A 204 1.55 -3.68 -6.58
C ASP A 204 1.91 -4.57 -5.37
N LEU A 205 0.91 -5.23 -4.81
CA LEU A 205 1.10 -6.17 -3.71
C LEU A 205 1.81 -7.47 -4.15
N GLU A 206 1.70 -7.85 -5.42
CA GLU A 206 2.23 -9.11 -5.92
C GLU A 206 3.76 -9.15 -5.97
N ASN A 207 4.39 -8.03 -6.34
CA ASN A 207 5.85 -7.96 -6.42
C ASN A 207 6.54 -7.86 -5.06
N LEU A 208 5.84 -7.40 -4.03
CA LEU A 208 6.36 -7.40 -2.66
C LEU A 208 6.46 -8.80 -2.07
N SER A 209 5.63 -9.74 -2.51
CA SER A 209 5.63 -11.12 -2.05
C SER A 209 6.78 -11.97 -2.62
N GLN A 210 7.61 -11.42 -3.52
CA GLN A 210 8.71 -12.16 -4.18
C GLN A 210 10.10 -11.83 -3.61
N ARG A 211 10.21 -10.89 -2.68
CA ARG A 211 11.45 -10.44 -2.02
C ARG A 211 11.49 -10.90 -0.57
#